data_1f29768f394747d1a095701d47492287
#
_entry.id   1f29768f394747d1a095701d47492287
#
_cell.length_a   1.000
_cell.length_b   1.000
_cell.length_c   1.000
_cell.angle_alpha   90.00
_cell.angle_beta   90.00
_cell.angle_gamma   90.00
#
_symmetry.space_group_name_H-M   'P 1'
#
loop_
_entity.id
_entity.type
_entity.pdbx_description
1 polymer ?
#
loop_
_entity_poly.entity_id
_entity_poly.type
_entity_poly.pdbx_seq_one_letter_code
_entity_poly.pdbx_strand_id
1 'polypeptide(L)'
;MSESEPTTPPAPADFIRDIVAEDLQSGKHPLSVTRFPPEPNGYLHIGHAKSICLNFGIARETHGRCNLRMDDTNPTKEDVEYVESIQADVDWLIRGWSDDRLGRKVPGDVSGTAVLPSEASGRTLEPFFASDYFEQMLAFAVELIRRGKAYVCDLNPDQMSEYRGVPERPGKPSPWRERSVEENLDLFERMRKGEFPDGTRTLRSRIDMASPNIHLRDPALYRIRHATHHRTGDRWCLYPMYDYAHPISDYLEGITHSICTLEFEIHRPFYDWVLQSLDLPRTLPRQIEFARLSLGYTVMSKRKLLQLVEEGLVTGWDDPRMPTLSGLRRRGVRPEALRAFAAAIGVTKYNGLTEVSVFEGCIRDDLNLVALRRLAVLRPIKVVLTNIAEGETHWFDAVNNPSQPELGTRKIAFTRELWIESDDFMEVPPPKYFRLRPGGEVRLKYACIIRCDEVVKDAAGAIVELRCTADLETRTGGANAAKKVKGTIHWVSAAHALRAEVRLYDRLFTEEEPEADGRDFKSVLNPESATTVTALLESSLAEARQTDRFQFERLGYFTLDVPYSPTGVAPASVPRVFNRTIGLKDSWAKEIAKK
;
A
#
# COMPACT_ATOMS: atom_id res chain seq x y z
N MET A 1 0.25 8.44 42.30
CA MET A 1 -0.11 7.29 41.43
C MET A 1 0.57 7.53 40.13
N SER A 2 1.63 6.80 39.82
CA SER A 2 2.38 6.93 38.58
C SER A 2 1.55 6.31 37.46
N GLU A 3 1.16 7.11 36.48
CA GLU A 3 0.60 6.61 35.23
C GLU A 3 1.66 5.70 34.58
N SER A 4 1.32 4.43 34.43
CA SER A 4 2.13 3.48 33.67
C SER A 4 2.02 3.86 32.20
N GLU A 5 3.12 4.31 31.58
CA GLU A 5 3.22 4.43 30.12
C GLU A 5 2.75 3.13 29.45
N PRO A 6 2.00 3.23 28.35
CA PRO A 6 1.61 2.05 27.60
C PRO A 6 2.88 1.35 27.09
N THR A 7 3.15 0.15 27.61
CA THR A 7 4.27 -0.69 27.19
C THR A 7 4.10 -1.02 25.70
N THR A 8 4.89 -0.38 24.87
CA THR A 8 5.01 -0.76 23.44
C THR A 8 5.39 -2.25 23.39
N PRO A 9 4.68 -3.08 22.62
CA PRO A 9 5.07 -4.48 22.45
C PRO A 9 6.54 -4.55 22.04
N PRO A 10 7.31 -5.54 22.52
CA PRO A 10 8.71 -5.70 22.12
C PRO A 10 8.80 -5.77 20.60
N ALA A 11 9.80 -5.08 20.03
CA ALA A 11 10.04 -5.12 18.60
C ALA A 11 10.19 -6.57 18.13
N PRO A 12 9.63 -6.95 16.97
CA PRO A 12 9.76 -8.31 16.47
C PRO A 12 11.25 -8.62 16.27
N ALA A 13 11.74 -9.67 16.92
CA ALA A 13 13.10 -10.17 16.72
C ALA A 13 13.21 -10.76 15.32
N ASP A 14 14.16 -10.30 14.53
CA ASP A 14 14.52 -10.85 13.22
C ASP A 14 16.00 -10.62 12.93
N PHE A 15 16.53 -11.38 12.00
CA PHE A 15 17.96 -11.39 11.70
C PHE A 15 18.50 -10.02 11.24
N ILE A 16 17.69 -9.12 10.67
CA ILE A 16 18.12 -7.77 10.28
C ILE A 16 18.26 -6.90 11.52
N ARG A 17 17.30 -6.96 12.43
CA ARG A 17 17.36 -6.25 13.71
C ARG A 17 18.52 -6.71 14.56
N ASP A 18 18.81 -8.01 14.55
CA ASP A 18 19.97 -8.57 15.25
C ASP A 18 21.29 -8.00 14.69
N ILE A 19 21.44 -7.95 13.36
CA ILE A 19 22.60 -7.35 12.69
C ILE A 19 22.76 -5.86 13.05
N VAL A 20 21.65 -5.10 12.98
CA VAL A 20 21.67 -3.67 13.31
C VAL A 20 22.08 -3.45 14.78
N ALA A 21 21.53 -4.26 15.68
CA ALA A 21 21.85 -4.18 17.11
C ALA A 21 23.33 -4.50 17.38
N GLU A 22 23.88 -5.53 16.75
CA GLU A 22 25.30 -5.90 16.84
C GLU A 22 26.21 -4.78 16.32
N ASP A 23 25.91 -4.22 15.14
CA ASP A 23 26.71 -3.15 14.53
C ASP A 23 26.67 -1.85 15.36
N LEU A 24 25.56 -1.56 16.06
CA LEU A 24 25.46 -0.43 16.99
C LEU A 24 26.20 -0.70 18.32
N GLN A 25 26.03 -1.89 18.91
CA GLN A 25 26.66 -2.27 20.17
C GLN A 25 28.21 -2.36 20.06
N SER A 26 28.71 -2.82 18.92
CA SER A 26 30.14 -2.86 18.64
C SER A 26 30.76 -1.48 18.36
N GLY A 27 29.94 -0.44 18.23
CA GLY A 27 30.40 0.90 17.87
C GLY A 27 30.85 1.05 16.42
N LYS A 28 30.57 0.08 15.56
CA LYS A 28 30.84 0.15 14.12
C LYS A 28 30.13 1.34 13.46
N HIS A 29 28.90 1.60 13.90
CA HIS A 29 28.12 2.76 13.51
C HIS A 29 27.58 3.48 14.75
N PRO A 30 27.67 4.83 14.82
CA PRO A 30 27.15 5.59 15.95
C PRO A 30 25.63 5.71 15.93
N LEU A 31 24.99 5.47 14.77
CA LEU A 31 23.56 5.61 14.51
C LEU A 31 23.18 4.65 13.40
N SER A 32 21.98 4.09 13.45
CA SER A 32 21.42 3.36 12.32
C SER A 32 20.86 4.34 11.29
N VAL A 33 21.27 4.18 10.04
CA VAL A 33 20.73 4.95 8.91
C VAL A 33 20.31 3.96 7.83
N THR A 34 19.02 3.90 7.60
CA THR A 34 18.41 3.10 6.54
C THR A 34 17.89 4.01 5.40
N ARG A 35 17.36 3.46 4.34
CA ARG A 35 16.70 4.22 3.28
C ARG A 35 15.60 3.41 2.61
N PHE A 36 14.63 4.13 2.05
CA PHE A 36 13.66 3.62 1.09
C PHE A 36 13.91 4.31 -0.26
N PRO A 37 14.46 3.60 -1.28
CA PRO A 37 14.91 4.19 -2.54
C PRO A 37 14.04 3.75 -3.72
N PRO A 38 12.77 4.15 -3.84
CA PRO A 38 11.94 3.76 -4.98
C PRO A 38 12.39 4.43 -6.28
N GLU A 39 12.30 3.69 -7.40
CA GLU A 39 12.37 4.25 -8.75
C GLU A 39 11.03 4.97 -9.04
N PRO A 40 11.04 6.28 -9.46
CA PRO A 40 9.81 7.04 -9.71
C PRO A 40 9.20 6.71 -11.08
N ASN A 41 8.82 5.45 -11.29
CA ASN A 41 8.29 4.88 -12.52
C ASN A 41 6.94 4.17 -12.33
N GLY A 42 6.20 4.51 -11.27
CA GLY A 42 4.87 3.98 -10.96
C GLY A 42 4.50 4.17 -9.50
N TYR A 43 3.25 3.90 -9.19
CA TYR A 43 2.69 4.00 -7.85
C TYR A 43 3.24 2.91 -6.91
N LEU A 44 3.35 3.22 -5.63
CA LEU A 44 3.71 2.23 -4.61
C LEU A 44 2.57 1.23 -4.40
N HIS A 45 2.93 -0.01 -4.08
CA HIS A 45 1.97 -1.07 -3.78
C HIS A 45 2.28 -1.72 -2.41
N ILE A 46 1.42 -2.60 -1.95
CA ILE A 46 1.53 -3.27 -0.63
C ILE A 46 2.89 -3.96 -0.40
N GLY A 47 3.57 -4.42 -1.44
CA GLY A 47 4.94 -4.96 -1.33
C GLY A 47 5.95 -3.90 -0.89
N HIS A 48 5.80 -2.65 -1.35
CA HIS A 48 6.62 -1.52 -0.89
C HIS A 48 6.29 -1.15 0.55
N ALA A 49 5.03 -1.29 0.99
CA ALA A 49 4.66 -1.04 2.39
C ALA A 49 5.47 -1.91 3.36
N LYS A 50 5.73 -3.19 3.04
CA LYS A 50 6.60 -4.07 3.84
C LYS A 50 8.01 -3.48 3.99
N SER A 51 8.61 -3.01 2.89
CA SER A 51 9.94 -2.39 2.92
C SER A 51 9.97 -1.07 3.69
N ILE A 52 8.95 -0.21 3.51
CA ILE A 52 8.82 1.04 4.26
C ILE A 52 8.70 0.74 5.76
N CYS A 53 7.79 -0.16 6.15
CA CYS A 53 7.60 -0.53 7.56
C CYS A 53 8.86 -1.12 8.19
N LEU A 54 9.65 -1.90 7.46
CA LEU A 54 10.91 -2.45 7.95
C LEU A 54 11.96 -1.35 8.16
N ASN A 55 12.24 -0.54 7.14
CA ASN A 55 13.28 0.49 7.18
C ASN A 55 12.96 1.58 8.21
N PHE A 56 11.73 2.11 8.21
CA PHE A 56 11.28 3.12 9.17
C PHE A 56 11.09 2.54 10.58
N GLY A 57 10.68 1.25 10.68
CA GLY A 57 10.58 0.54 11.96
C GLY A 57 11.94 0.44 12.65
N ILE A 58 12.98 0.02 11.93
CA ILE A 58 14.35 -0.03 12.46
C ILE A 58 14.83 1.36 12.88
N ALA A 59 14.64 2.38 12.03
CA ALA A 59 15.01 3.75 12.34
C ALA A 59 14.32 4.26 13.62
N ARG A 60 13.03 3.95 13.82
CA ARG A 60 12.28 4.29 15.02
C ARG A 60 12.81 3.57 16.27
N GLU A 61 12.98 2.25 16.18
CA GLU A 61 13.39 1.37 17.29
C GLU A 61 14.79 1.69 17.80
N THR A 62 15.68 2.13 16.92
CA THR A 62 17.08 2.44 17.23
C THR A 62 17.36 3.94 17.39
N HIS A 63 16.32 4.77 17.38
CA HIS A 63 16.43 6.23 17.34
C HIS A 63 17.29 6.76 16.18
N GLY A 64 17.37 5.98 15.11
CA GLY A 64 18.09 6.30 13.89
C GLY A 64 17.28 7.18 12.93
N ARG A 65 17.59 7.09 11.64
CA ARG A 65 16.83 7.76 10.58
C ARG A 65 16.64 6.85 9.37
N CYS A 66 15.62 7.13 8.56
CA CYS A 66 15.40 6.50 7.26
C CYS A 66 15.30 7.58 6.18
N ASN A 67 16.20 7.57 5.21
CA ASN A 67 16.18 8.52 4.09
C ASN A 67 15.15 8.08 3.04
N LEU A 68 14.37 9.03 2.52
CA LEU A 68 13.60 8.83 1.29
C LEU A 68 14.45 9.29 0.11
N ARG A 69 14.82 8.37 -0.79
CA ARG A 69 15.61 8.66 -2.00
C ARG A 69 14.86 8.19 -3.24
N MET A 70 14.69 9.06 -4.22
CA MET A 70 14.23 8.68 -5.55
C MET A 70 15.43 8.14 -6.34
N ASP A 71 15.32 6.90 -6.81
CA ASP A 71 16.30 6.32 -7.72
C ASP A 71 15.97 6.74 -9.15
N ASP A 72 16.36 7.96 -9.50
CA ASP A 72 16.09 8.61 -10.76
C ASP A 72 17.30 8.55 -11.72
N THR A 73 17.85 7.35 -11.91
CA THR A 73 18.99 7.11 -12.82
C THR A 73 18.59 6.82 -14.26
N ASN A 74 17.30 6.65 -14.55
CA ASN A 74 16.79 6.27 -15.85
C ASN A 74 15.91 7.37 -16.48
N PRO A 75 16.45 8.21 -17.40
CA PRO A 75 15.77 9.39 -17.91
C PRO A 75 14.49 9.13 -18.72
N THR A 76 14.22 7.87 -19.10
CA THR A 76 13.11 7.55 -20.01
C THR A 76 11.87 6.98 -19.35
N LYS A 77 11.85 6.82 -18.02
CA LYS A 77 10.76 6.13 -17.31
C LYS A 77 10.20 6.91 -16.14
N GLU A 78 10.79 8.04 -15.82
CA GLU A 78 10.54 8.78 -14.59
C GLU A 78 9.61 9.95 -14.84
N ASP A 79 8.62 10.16 -13.95
CA ASP A 79 7.65 11.22 -14.03
C ASP A 79 7.47 11.92 -12.68
N VAL A 80 7.22 13.22 -12.70
CA VAL A 80 6.94 14.05 -11.52
C VAL A 80 5.71 13.56 -10.78
N GLU A 81 4.68 13.07 -11.48
CA GLU A 81 3.49 12.48 -10.88
C GLU A 81 3.85 11.33 -9.93
N TYR A 82 4.77 10.46 -10.35
CA TYR A 82 5.19 9.33 -9.52
C TYR A 82 6.00 9.78 -8.30
N VAL A 83 6.85 10.80 -8.44
CA VAL A 83 7.58 11.39 -7.31
C VAL A 83 6.62 11.92 -6.25
N GLU A 84 5.60 12.68 -6.66
CA GLU A 84 4.58 13.23 -5.74
C GLU A 84 3.74 12.12 -5.09
N SER A 85 3.31 11.13 -5.86
CA SER A 85 2.55 9.98 -5.35
C SER A 85 3.35 9.18 -4.33
N ILE A 86 4.63 8.89 -4.61
CA ILE A 86 5.53 8.17 -3.71
C ILE A 86 5.69 8.93 -2.39
N GLN A 87 5.93 10.24 -2.43
CA GLN A 87 6.03 11.05 -1.22
C GLN A 87 4.75 11.01 -0.40
N ALA A 88 3.59 11.22 -1.06
CA ALA A 88 2.30 11.19 -0.39
C ALA A 88 1.99 9.82 0.25
N ASP A 89 2.37 8.74 -0.39
CA ASP A 89 2.16 7.38 0.12
C ASP A 89 3.09 7.04 1.28
N VAL A 90 4.37 7.44 1.22
CA VAL A 90 5.31 7.27 2.33
C VAL A 90 4.86 8.10 3.53
N ASP A 91 4.60 9.40 3.35
CA ASP A 91 4.14 10.29 4.40
C ASP A 91 2.84 9.79 5.06
N TRP A 92 1.90 9.24 4.26
CA TRP A 92 0.68 8.64 4.78
C TRP A 92 0.94 7.39 5.62
N LEU A 93 1.83 6.50 5.15
CA LEU A 93 2.08 5.22 5.83
C LEU A 93 2.83 5.38 7.16
N ILE A 94 3.72 6.38 7.26
CA ILE A 94 4.56 6.60 8.46
C ILE A 94 3.98 7.63 9.43
N ARG A 95 2.97 8.40 9.03
CA ARG A 95 2.40 9.52 9.81
C ARG A 95 1.98 9.09 11.22
N GLY A 96 2.42 9.86 12.23
CA GLY A 96 2.15 9.60 13.64
C GLY A 96 2.80 8.33 14.18
N TRP A 97 3.73 7.74 13.43
CA TRP A 97 4.42 6.51 13.83
C TRP A 97 5.95 6.63 13.74
N SER A 98 6.48 7.08 12.62
CA SER A 98 7.92 7.20 12.37
C SER A 98 8.25 8.38 11.44
N ASP A 99 7.34 9.33 11.28
CA ASP A 99 7.52 10.52 10.48
C ASP A 99 8.61 11.45 11.02
N ASP A 100 8.88 11.43 12.33
CA ASP A 100 10.00 12.11 12.98
C ASP A 100 11.39 11.53 12.60
N ARG A 101 11.44 10.35 11.97
CA ARG A 101 12.66 9.67 11.50
C ARG A 101 12.89 9.81 10.00
N LEU A 102 12.02 10.52 9.30
CA LEU A 102 12.14 10.72 7.85
C LEU A 102 13.26 11.68 7.53
N GLY A 103 14.35 11.15 6.97
CA GLY A 103 15.47 11.92 6.45
C GLY A 103 15.14 12.48 5.07
N ARG A 104 15.21 13.80 4.94
CA ARG A 104 15.10 14.56 3.70
C ARG A 104 16.27 15.53 3.61
N LYS A 105 16.41 16.25 2.51
CA LYS A 105 17.47 17.25 2.32
C LYS A 105 16.89 18.63 2.01
N VAL A 106 17.73 19.64 2.15
CA VAL A 106 17.43 20.99 1.65
C VAL A 106 17.53 20.96 0.12
N PRO A 107 16.58 21.57 -0.62
CA PRO A 107 16.64 21.65 -2.08
C PRO A 107 17.99 22.21 -2.58
N GLY A 108 18.58 21.50 -3.55
CA GLY A 108 19.89 21.86 -4.11
C GLY A 108 21.10 21.41 -3.30
N ASP A 109 20.93 20.83 -2.12
CA ASP A 109 22.03 20.22 -1.37
C ASP A 109 22.44 18.89 -2.00
N VAL A 110 23.72 18.75 -2.34
CA VAL A 110 24.35 17.55 -2.93
C VAL A 110 25.36 16.90 -1.98
N SER A 111 25.43 17.36 -0.73
CA SER A 111 26.38 16.84 0.27
C SER A 111 26.01 15.46 0.81
N GLY A 112 24.77 15.00 0.60
CA GLY A 112 24.21 13.80 1.21
C GLY A 112 23.76 14.00 2.67
N THR A 113 23.75 15.25 3.17
CA THR A 113 23.36 15.54 4.55
C THR A 113 21.84 15.48 4.71
N ALA A 114 21.37 14.56 5.55
CA ALA A 114 19.94 14.46 5.88
C ALA A 114 19.56 15.45 6.98
N VAL A 115 18.33 15.98 6.86
CA VAL A 115 17.67 16.84 7.84
C VAL A 115 16.41 16.11 8.32
N LEU A 116 16.25 15.97 9.62
CA LEU A 116 15.01 15.43 10.21
C LEU A 116 13.94 16.52 10.35
N PRO A 117 12.65 16.18 10.44
CA PRO A 117 11.57 17.16 10.60
C PRO A 117 11.76 18.10 11.78
N SER A 118 12.30 17.62 12.90
CA SER A 118 12.62 18.41 14.10
C SER A 118 13.73 19.45 13.87
N GLU A 119 14.60 19.23 12.87
CA GLU A 119 15.74 20.07 12.52
C GLU A 119 15.42 21.05 11.39
N ALA A 120 14.23 20.91 10.77
CA ALA A 120 13.87 21.67 9.56
C ALA A 120 13.81 23.19 9.80
N SER A 121 13.43 23.66 11.01
CA SER A 121 13.36 25.09 11.37
C SER A 121 12.60 25.94 10.36
N GLY A 122 11.49 25.41 9.80
CA GLY A 122 10.66 26.08 8.79
C GLY A 122 11.21 26.03 7.36
N ARG A 123 12.34 25.37 7.12
CA ARG A 123 12.87 25.15 5.77
C ARG A 123 12.04 24.15 5.00
N THR A 124 11.86 24.36 3.70
CA THR A 124 11.34 23.35 2.78
C THR A 124 12.35 22.21 2.66
N LEU A 125 11.87 20.98 2.71
CA LEU A 125 12.68 19.78 2.52
C LEU A 125 12.16 18.98 1.33
N GLU A 126 13.07 18.32 0.62
CA GLU A 126 12.76 17.41 -0.48
C GLU A 126 13.40 16.02 -0.25
N PRO A 127 12.93 14.96 -0.92
CA PRO A 127 13.63 13.67 -0.95
C PRO A 127 15.05 13.82 -1.49
N PHE A 128 15.91 12.85 -1.20
CA PHE A 128 17.14 12.66 -1.95
C PHE A 128 16.82 12.15 -3.34
N PHE A 129 17.72 12.43 -4.29
CA PHE A 129 17.63 11.93 -5.66
C PHE A 129 18.99 11.38 -6.08
N ALA A 130 19.03 10.25 -6.77
CA ALA A 130 20.27 9.71 -7.30
C ALA A 130 20.94 10.69 -8.28
N SER A 131 20.14 11.46 -9.02
CA SER A 131 20.60 12.50 -9.94
C SER A 131 21.33 13.66 -9.26
N ASP A 132 21.17 13.88 -7.96
CA ASP A 132 21.93 14.88 -7.20
C ASP A 132 23.42 14.55 -7.18
N TYR A 133 23.77 13.29 -7.33
CA TYR A 133 25.13 12.76 -7.18
C TYR A 133 25.80 12.42 -8.53
N PHE A 134 25.22 12.76 -9.66
CA PHE A 134 25.78 12.42 -10.98
C PHE A 134 27.20 12.93 -11.17
N GLU A 135 27.55 14.15 -10.69
CA GLU A 135 28.92 14.67 -10.73
C GLU A 135 29.89 13.86 -9.86
N GLN A 136 29.47 13.50 -8.64
CA GLN A 136 30.30 12.68 -7.74
C GLN A 136 30.48 11.26 -8.29
N MET A 137 29.40 10.68 -8.83
CA MET A 137 29.46 9.37 -9.50
C MET A 137 30.40 9.41 -10.69
N LEU A 138 30.37 10.47 -11.50
CA LEU A 138 31.30 10.66 -12.61
C LEU A 138 32.76 10.72 -12.13
N ALA A 139 33.02 11.49 -11.06
CA ALA A 139 34.35 11.60 -10.48
C ALA A 139 34.87 10.23 -9.98
N PHE A 140 34.03 9.44 -9.32
CA PHE A 140 34.37 8.09 -8.90
C PHE A 140 34.60 7.14 -10.08
N ALA A 141 33.85 7.27 -11.18
CA ALA A 141 34.09 6.49 -12.38
C ALA A 141 35.46 6.80 -13.02
N VAL A 142 35.83 8.09 -13.08
CA VAL A 142 37.17 8.52 -13.52
C VAL A 142 38.26 7.92 -12.63
N GLU A 143 38.03 7.88 -11.32
CA GLU A 143 38.98 7.26 -10.37
C GLU A 143 39.11 5.74 -10.59
N LEU A 144 37.99 5.03 -10.85
CA LEU A 144 38.05 3.60 -11.21
C LEU A 144 38.84 3.36 -12.50
N ILE A 145 38.73 4.25 -13.50
CA ILE A 145 39.54 4.17 -14.74
C ILE A 145 41.04 4.36 -14.40
N ARG A 146 41.39 5.39 -13.60
CA ARG A 146 42.77 5.67 -13.20
C ARG A 146 43.41 4.50 -12.44
N ARG A 147 42.63 3.76 -11.69
CA ARG A 147 43.08 2.55 -10.98
C ARG A 147 43.11 1.30 -11.86
N GLY A 148 42.79 1.40 -13.15
CA GLY A 148 42.71 0.25 -14.05
C GLY A 148 41.56 -0.71 -13.73
N LYS A 149 40.55 -0.26 -12.95
CA LYS A 149 39.38 -1.04 -12.54
C LYS A 149 38.14 -0.83 -13.42
N ALA A 150 38.23 0.07 -14.39
CA ALA A 150 37.16 0.29 -15.37
C ALA A 150 37.76 0.57 -16.76
N TYR A 151 37.03 0.23 -17.80
CA TYR A 151 37.43 0.45 -19.19
C TYR A 151 36.21 0.76 -20.09
N VAL A 152 36.43 1.52 -21.16
CA VAL A 152 35.42 1.79 -22.20
C VAL A 152 35.36 0.61 -23.15
N CYS A 153 34.17 0.06 -23.33
CA CYS A 153 33.89 -1.10 -24.17
C CYS A 153 33.00 -0.69 -25.36
N ASP A 154 33.38 -1.08 -26.56
CA ASP A 154 32.64 -0.75 -27.78
C ASP A 154 31.71 -1.91 -28.25
N LEU A 155 31.48 -2.92 -27.40
CA LEU A 155 30.46 -3.95 -27.68
C LEU A 155 29.07 -3.32 -27.58
N ASN A 156 28.22 -3.63 -28.52
CA ASN A 156 26.79 -3.32 -28.44
C ASN A 156 26.08 -4.24 -27.42
N PRO A 157 24.82 -3.97 -27.03
CA PRO A 157 24.11 -4.76 -25.99
C PRO A 157 24.03 -6.26 -26.29
N ASP A 158 23.80 -6.65 -27.55
CA ASP A 158 23.71 -8.06 -27.96
C ASP A 158 25.05 -8.77 -27.81
N GLN A 159 26.13 -8.13 -28.32
CA GLN A 159 27.50 -8.61 -28.15
C GLN A 159 27.89 -8.69 -26.66
N MET A 160 27.53 -7.69 -25.86
CA MET A 160 27.79 -7.74 -24.41
C MET A 160 27.11 -8.95 -23.74
N SER A 161 25.88 -9.25 -24.15
CA SER A 161 25.14 -10.43 -23.66
C SER A 161 25.84 -11.73 -24.08
N GLU A 162 26.28 -11.83 -25.32
CA GLU A 162 27.02 -13.00 -25.83
C GLU A 162 28.35 -13.18 -25.06
N TYR A 163 29.14 -12.10 -24.92
CA TYR A 163 30.44 -12.16 -24.25
C TYR A 163 30.32 -12.44 -22.72
N ARG A 164 29.27 -11.95 -22.07
CA ARG A 164 28.98 -12.27 -20.67
C ARG A 164 28.69 -13.76 -20.48
N GLY A 165 28.05 -14.40 -21.46
CA GLY A 165 27.70 -15.82 -21.43
C GLY A 165 26.59 -16.13 -20.44
N VAL A 166 26.52 -17.39 -20.01
CA VAL A 166 25.52 -17.94 -19.09
C VAL A 166 26.20 -18.47 -17.83
N PRO A 167 25.49 -18.69 -16.70
CA PRO A 167 26.10 -19.16 -15.45
C PRO A 167 26.95 -20.41 -15.62
N GLU A 168 26.55 -21.33 -16.49
CA GLU A 168 27.18 -22.65 -16.70
C GLU A 168 28.48 -22.57 -17.54
N ARG A 169 28.75 -21.45 -18.18
CA ARG A 169 29.96 -21.25 -19.01
C ARG A 169 30.60 -19.90 -18.72
N PRO A 170 31.94 -19.83 -18.53
CA PRO A 170 32.65 -18.56 -18.40
C PRO A 170 32.33 -17.59 -19.56
N GLY A 171 32.35 -16.31 -19.26
CA GLY A 171 32.28 -15.27 -20.27
C GLY A 171 33.60 -15.10 -21.01
N LYS A 172 33.58 -14.32 -22.09
CA LYS A 172 34.76 -13.95 -22.89
C LYS A 172 35.17 -12.51 -22.56
N PRO A 173 36.47 -12.22 -22.33
CA PRO A 173 36.95 -10.84 -22.20
C PRO A 173 36.62 -10.03 -23.47
N SER A 174 36.21 -8.76 -23.27
CA SER A 174 36.05 -7.83 -24.36
C SER A 174 37.40 -7.56 -25.05
N PRO A 175 37.46 -7.40 -26.40
CA PRO A 175 38.67 -6.99 -27.09
C PRO A 175 39.27 -5.66 -26.58
N TRP A 176 38.44 -4.80 -25.98
CA TRP A 176 38.85 -3.48 -25.50
C TRP A 176 39.18 -3.46 -23.97
N ARG A 177 39.18 -4.61 -23.34
CA ARG A 177 39.43 -4.74 -21.88
C ARG A 177 40.84 -4.28 -21.47
N GLU A 178 41.79 -4.39 -22.36
CA GLU A 178 43.21 -4.07 -22.12
C GLU A 178 43.62 -2.69 -22.69
N ARG A 179 42.66 -1.80 -22.98
CA ARG A 179 42.96 -0.40 -23.33
C ARG A 179 43.74 0.30 -22.21
N SER A 180 44.64 1.21 -22.59
CA SER A 180 45.40 2.00 -21.63
C SER A 180 44.49 2.90 -20.79
N VAL A 181 44.97 3.33 -19.63
CA VAL A 181 44.24 4.26 -18.76
C VAL A 181 43.94 5.59 -19.49
N GLU A 182 44.96 6.09 -20.23
CA GLU A 182 44.87 7.34 -20.99
C GLU A 182 43.80 7.28 -22.09
N GLU A 183 43.77 6.20 -22.85
CA GLU A 183 42.77 5.97 -23.90
C GLU A 183 41.36 5.88 -23.26
N ASN A 184 41.22 5.15 -22.18
CA ASN A 184 39.94 5.02 -21.50
C ASN A 184 39.44 6.37 -20.91
N LEU A 185 40.32 7.21 -20.39
CA LEU A 185 39.97 8.54 -19.89
C LEU A 185 39.54 9.47 -21.05
N ASP A 186 40.25 9.46 -22.18
CA ASP A 186 39.87 10.23 -23.38
C ASP A 186 38.48 9.80 -23.89
N LEU A 187 38.28 8.50 -24.10
CA LEU A 187 37.02 7.97 -24.58
C LEU A 187 35.87 8.24 -23.62
N PHE A 188 36.07 8.14 -22.31
CA PHE A 188 35.01 8.40 -21.32
C PHE A 188 34.61 9.88 -21.28
N GLU A 189 35.58 10.80 -21.40
CA GLU A 189 35.29 12.22 -21.51
C GLU A 189 34.54 12.55 -22.81
N ARG A 190 34.86 11.91 -23.92
CA ARG A 190 34.15 12.05 -25.20
C ARG A 190 32.73 11.46 -25.12
N MET A 191 32.54 10.36 -24.39
CA MET A 191 31.20 9.84 -24.08
C MET A 191 30.39 10.89 -23.32
N ARG A 192 30.99 11.55 -22.31
CA ARG A 192 30.36 12.60 -21.51
C ARG A 192 29.94 13.79 -22.38
N LYS A 193 30.74 14.14 -23.38
CA LYS A 193 30.45 15.23 -24.34
C LYS A 193 29.39 14.88 -25.37
N GLY A 194 28.88 13.65 -25.41
CA GLY A 194 27.87 13.21 -26.35
C GLY A 194 28.39 12.95 -27.79
N GLU A 195 29.70 12.70 -27.95
CA GLU A 195 30.26 12.46 -29.26
C GLU A 195 29.85 11.12 -29.87
N PHE A 196 29.24 10.21 -29.12
CA PHE A 196 28.91 8.85 -29.53
C PHE A 196 27.42 8.57 -29.43
N PRO A 197 26.82 7.86 -30.42
CA PRO A 197 25.42 7.45 -30.36
C PRO A 197 25.11 6.48 -29.22
N ASP A 198 23.81 6.41 -28.86
CA ASP A 198 23.29 5.45 -27.89
C ASP A 198 23.69 4.01 -28.24
N GLY A 199 24.05 3.24 -27.23
CA GLY A 199 24.36 1.82 -27.35
C GLY A 199 25.69 1.49 -28.03
N THR A 200 26.51 2.49 -28.43
CA THR A 200 27.79 2.24 -29.14
C THR A 200 28.96 2.05 -28.19
N ARG A 201 28.89 2.63 -26.98
CA ARG A 201 29.92 2.51 -25.96
C ARG A 201 29.31 2.45 -24.55
N THR A 202 30.05 1.73 -23.70
CA THR A 202 29.65 1.51 -22.28
C THR A 202 30.90 1.54 -21.43
N LEU A 203 30.90 2.25 -20.30
CA LEU A 203 31.94 2.06 -19.30
C LEU A 203 31.64 0.79 -18.52
N ARG A 204 32.60 -0.13 -18.47
CA ARG A 204 32.46 -1.40 -17.75
C ARG A 204 33.50 -1.49 -16.64
N SER A 205 33.15 -2.14 -15.54
CA SER A 205 34.12 -2.56 -14.52
C SER A 205 35.04 -3.65 -15.08
N ARG A 206 36.24 -3.77 -14.51
CA ARG A 206 37.22 -4.83 -14.82
C ARG A 206 37.33 -5.75 -13.61
N ILE A 207 36.59 -6.87 -13.61
CA ILE A 207 36.52 -7.81 -12.50
C ILE A 207 36.96 -9.21 -12.95
N ASP A 208 36.01 -10.12 -13.21
CA ASP A 208 36.32 -11.50 -13.56
C ASP A 208 35.28 -12.07 -14.52
N MET A 209 35.67 -12.28 -15.78
CA MET A 209 34.82 -12.86 -16.81
C MET A 209 34.57 -14.36 -16.60
N ALA A 210 35.31 -15.04 -15.71
CA ALA A 210 35.10 -16.44 -15.37
C ALA A 210 34.21 -16.63 -14.14
N SER A 211 33.82 -15.55 -13.46
CA SER A 211 33.00 -15.63 -12.26
C SER A 211 31.71 -16.45 -12.46
N PRO A 212 31.35 -17.36 -11.54
CA PRO A 212 30.04 -18.03 -11.59
C PRO A 212 28.87 -17.04 -11.40
N ASN A 213 29.11 -15.93 -10.70
CA ASN A 213 28.15 -14.83 -10.62
C ASN A 213 28.28 -13.94 -11.86
N ILE A 214 27.28 -13.97 -12.74
CA ILE A 214 27.27 -13.19 -13.98
C ILE A 214 27.28 -11.68 -13.75
N HIS A 215 26.86 -11.19 -12.57
CA HIS A 215 26.91 -9.77 -12.19
C HIS A 215 28.33 -9.29 -11.86
N LEU A 216 29.32 -10.19 -11.76
CA LEU A 216 30.75 -9.87 -11.63
C LEU A 216 31.52 -10.01 -12.95
N ARG A 217 30.86 -10.36 -14.07
CA ARG A 217 31.50 -10.48 -15.38
C ARG A 217 31.54 -9.14 -16.08
N ASP A 218 32.41 -8.27 -15.60
CA ASP A 218 32.63 -6.91 -16.10
C ASP A 218 31.29 -6.16 -16.36
N PRO A 219 30.46 -5.93 -15.33
CA PRO A 219 29.19 -5.24 -15.47
C PRO A 219 29.36 -3.78 -15.94
N ALA A 220 28.31 -3.24 -16.58
CA ALA A 220 28.27 -1.86 -17.02
C ALA A 220 28.15 -0.90 -15.83
N LEU A 221 28.93 0.17 -15.82
CA LEU A 221 28.89 1.28 -14.88
C LEU A 221 28.09 2.45 -15.44
N TYR A 222 28.31 2.79 -16.73
CA TYR A 222 27.67 3.88 -17.45
C TYR A 222 27.22 3.45 -18.85
N ARG A 223 26.11 4.06 -19.30
CA ARG A 223 25.60 3.95 -20.68
C ARG A 223 25.38 5.33 -21.28
N ILE A 224 25.49 5.42 -22.61
CA ILE A 224 25.10 6.61 -23.36
C ILE A 224 23.60 6.54 -23.61
N ARG A 225 22.88 7.62 -23.29
CA ARG A 225 21.46 7.78 -23.54
C ARG A 225 21.12 9.24 -23.77
N HIS A 226 20.82 9.62 -25.02
CA HIS A 226 20.35 10.97 -25.36
C HIS A 226 18.84 11.05 -25.08
N ALA A 227 18.51 11.51 -23.87
CA ALA A 227 17.13 11.69 -23.42
C ALA A 227 17.07 12.79 -22.36
N THR A 228 16.00 13.57 -22.36
CA THR A 228 15.73 14.59 -21.35
C THR A 228 15.39 13.91 -20.01
N HIS A 229 16.10 14.31 -18.96
CA HIS A 229 15.88 13.83 -17.59
C HIS A 229 14.95 14.77 -16.85
N HIS A 230 13.99 14.27 -16.08
CA HIS A 230 12.94 15.05 -15.42
C HIS A 230 13.46 16.16 -14.48
N ARG A 231 14.66 16.01 -13.90
CA ARG A 231 15.29 17.01 -13.01
C ARG A 231 16.47 17.75 -13.64
N THR A 232 17.32 17.05 -14.37
CA THR A 232 18.56 17.63 -14.88
C THR A 232 18.43 18.12 -16.34
N GLY A 233 17.27 17.91 -16.98
CA GLY A 233 17.03 18.29 -18.37
C GLY A 233 18.00 17.57 -19.32
N ASP A 234 18.56 18.30 -20.28
CA ASP A 234 19.47 17.78 -21.30
C ASP A 234 20.96 17.92 -20.91
N ARG A 235 21.25 18.15 -19.63
CA ARG A 235 22.62 18.33 -19.13
C ARG A 235 23.48 17.08 -19.29
N TRP A 236 22.86 15.90 -19.27
CA TRP A 236 23.52 14.59 -19.31
C TRP A 236 23.08 13.79 -20.52
N CYS A 237 24.03 13.09 -21.14
CA CYS A 237 23.81 12.04 -22.11
C CYS A 237 24.49 10.72 -21.68
N LEU A 238 25.16 10.74 -20.53
CA LEU A 238 25.89 9.61 -19.95
C LEU A 238 25.27 9.34 -18.57
N TYR A 239 24.62 8.20 -18.42
CA TYR A 239 23.87 7.85 -17.21
C TYR A 239 24.47 6.64 -16.50
N PRO A 240 24.60 6.69 -15.14
CA PRO A 240 25.07 5.56 -14.37
C PRO A 240 24.05 4.41 -14.42
N MET A 241 24.54 3.19 -14.36
CA MET A 241 23.71 2.01 -14.15
C MET A 241 23.33 1.88 -12.68
N TYR A 242 22.15 1.31 -12.42
CA TYR A 242 21.62 1.14 -11.06
C TYR A 242 22.63 0.53 -10.08
N ASP A 243 23.26 -0.60 -10.47
CA ASP A 243 24.20 -1.32 -9.59
C ASP A 243 25.49 -0.54 -9.26
N TYR A 244 25.79 0.51 -10.03
CA TYR A 244 26.87 1.45 -9.74
C TYR A 244 26.38 2.65 -8.93
N ALA A 245 25.22 3.21 -9.25
CA ALA A 245 24.67 4.39 -8.58
C ALA A 245 24.25 4.10 -7.14
N HIS A 246 23.65 2.95 -6.90
CA HIS A 246 23.09 2.57 -5.62
C HIS A 246 24.12 2.55 -4.46
N PRO A 247 25.25 1.82 -4.54
CA PRO A 247 26.28 1.82 -3.48
C PRO A 247 26.86 3.22 -3.24
N ILE A 248 27.06 4.01 -4.28
CA ILE A 248 27.63 5.36 -4.15
C ILE A 248 26.64 6.30 -3.48
N SER A 249 25.37 6.28 -3.85
CA SER A 249 24.32 7.05 -3.20
C SER A 249 24.20 6.68 -1.71
N ASP A 250 24.22 5.37 -1.38
CA ASP A 250 24.20 4.90 -0.01
C ASP A 250 25.40 5.44 0.79
N TYR A 251 26.59 5.40 0.20
CA TYR A 251 27.79 5.94 0.84
C TYR A 251 27.70 7.46 1.04
N LEU A 252 27.29 8.22 0.03
CA LEU A 252 27.21 9.69 0.11
C LEU A 252 26.21 10.15 1.16
N GLU A 253 25.06 9.48 1.27
CA GLU A 253 24.02 9.77 2.26
C GLU A 253 24.33 9.23 3.67
N GLY A 254 25.45 8.51 3.85
CA GLY A 254 25.84 7.92 5.12
C GLY A 254 24.91 6.82 5.58
N ILE A 255 24.31 6.09 4.64
CA ILE A 255 23.54 4.88 4.96
C ILE A 255 24.47 3.86 5.63
N THR A 256 23.98 3.23 6.69
CA THR A 256 24.71 2.20 7.42
C THR A 256 24.25 0.80 7.02
N HIS A 257 22.94 0.63 6.90
CA HIS A 257 22.30 -0.64 6.58
C HIS A 257 21.42 -0.47 5.33
N SER A 258 21.89 -1.00 4.22
CA SER A 258 21.25 -0.98 2.90
C SER A 258 20.33 -2.18 2.78
N ILE A 259 19.06 -2.04 3.21
CA ILE A 259 18.10 -3.14 3.28
C ILE A 259 17.36 -3.28 1.94
N CYS A 260 17.48 -4.43 1.30
CA CYS A 260 16.98 -4.73 -0.04
C CYS A 260 16.11 -6.01 -0.05
N THR A 261 15.43 -6.29 -1.16
CA THR A 261 14.78 -7.58 -1.38
C THR A 261 15.77 -8.64 -1.89
N LEU A 262 15.44 -9.94 -1.72
CA LEU A 262 16.33 -11.08 -2.06
C LEU A 262 16.79 -11.10 -3.51
N GLU A 263 16.10 -10.46 -4.42
CA GLU A 263 16.52 -10.34 -5.82
C GLU A 263 17.88 -9.63 -5.97
N PHE A 264 18.27 -8.82 -4.98
CA PHE A 264 19.56 -8.11 -4.96
C PHE A 264 20.69 -8.89 -4.27
N GLU A 265 20.45 -10.09 -3.74
CA GLU A 265 21.48 -10.90 -3.10
C GLU A 265 22.63 -11.24 -4.05
N ILE A 266 22.31 -11.56 -5.30
CA ILE A 266 23.32 -11.83 -6.34
C ILE A 266 24.06 -10.57 -6.82
N HIS A 267 23.51 -9.37 -6.55
CA HIS A 267 24.12 -8.07 -6.87
C HIS A 267 25.07 -7.58 -5.75
N ARG A 268 24.87 -8.03 -4.50
CA ARG A 268 25.68 -7.59 -3.34
C ARG A 268 27.20 -7.70 -3.54
N PRO A 269 27.76 -8.77 -4.14
CA PRO A 269 29.20 -8.81 -4.38
C PRO A 269 29.70 -7.67 -5.28
N PHE A 270 28.87 -7.18 -6.20
CA PHE A 270 29.21 -6.03 -7.03
C PHE A 270 29.04 -4.70 -6.27
N TYR A 271 28.01 -4.58 -5.44
CA TYR A 271 27.83 -3.47 -4.51
C TYR A 271 29.08 -3.27 -3.64
N ASP A 272 29.56 -4.35 -3.01
CA ASP A 272 30.76 -4.33 -2.17
C ASP A 272 32.02 -4.00 -3.00
N TRP A 273 32.12 -4.57 -4.21
CA TRP A 273 33.26 -4.31 -5.10
C TRP A 273 33.37 -2.82 -5.49
N VAL A 274 32.26 -2.16 -5.79
CA VAL A 274 32.26 -0.72 -6.13
C VAL A 274 32.84 0.10 -4.99
N LEU A 275 32.35 -0.10 -3.78
CA LEU A 275 32.77 0.65 -2.59
C LEU A 275 34.22 0.35 -2.20
N GLN A 276 34.63 -0.91 -2.21
CA GLN A 276 36.00 -1.35 -1.87
C GLN A 276 37.04 -0.95 -2.94
N SER A 277 36.58 -0.66 -4.17
CA SER A 277 37.46 -0.25 -5.26
C SER A 277 37.85 1.23 -5.20
N LEU A 278 37.18 2.00 -4.35
CA LEU A 278 37.40 3.42 -4.10
C LEU A 278 37.99 3.59 -2.68
N ASP A 279 38.96 4.51 -2.49
CA ASP A 279 39.49 4.80 -1.16
C ASP A 279 38.54 5.73 -0.40
N LEU A 280 37.49 5.16 0.12
CA LEU A 280 36.44 5.89 0.80
C LEU A 280 36.77 6.02 2.30
N PRO A 281 36.85 7.25 2.87
CA PRO A 281 37.35 7.46 4.23
C PRO A 281 36.36 7.09 5.35
N ARG A 282 35.05 6.93 5.04
CA ARG A 282 34.05 6.57 6.04
C ARG A 282 33.79 5.06 6.06
N THR A 283 33.21 4.56 7.15
CA THR A 283 32.73 3.18 7.25
C THR A 283 31.71 2.91 6.12
N LEU A 284 31.92 1.80 5.41
CA LEU A 284 31.09 1.44 4.27
C LEU A 284 29.71 0.94 4.72
N PRO A 285 28.66 1.23 3.97
CA PRO A 285 27.33 0.66 4.18
C PRO A 285 27.36 -0.87 3.97
N ARG A 286 26.46 -1.58 4.65
CA ARG A 286 26.26 -3.02 4.51
C ARG A 286 24.92 -3.32 3.84
N GLN A 287 24.94 -4.01 2.71
CA GLN A 287 23.72 -4.50 2.08
C GLN A 287 23.22 -5.77 2.76
N ILE A 288 21.91 -5.84 3.02
CA ILE A 288 21.25 -6.97 3.69
C ILE A 288 19.92 -7.23 2.96
N GLU A 289 19.63 -8.49 2.66
CA GLU A 289 18.44 -8.83 1.87
C GLU A 289 17.40 -9.59 2.68
N PHE A 290 16.13 -9.36 2.33
CA PHE A 290 14.96 -10.05 2.89
C PHE A 290 13.97 -10.46 1.81
N ALA A 291 13.11 -11.44 2.11
CA ALA A 291 12.11 -11.94 1.19
C ALA A 291 11.06 -10.87 0.84
N ARG A 292 10.82 -10.68 -0.46
CA ARG A 292 9.73 -9.82 -0.93
C ARG A 292 8.36 -10.36 -0.48
N LEU A 293 7.35 -9.50 -0.48
CA LEU A 293 5.96 -9.92 -0.27
C LEU A 293 5.42 -10.55 -1.57
N SER A 294 4.89 -11.75 -1.47
CA SER A 294 3.96 -12.33 -2.45
C SER A 294 2.61 -12.52 -1.75
N LEU A 295 1.55 -11.93 -2.28
CA LEU A 295 0.21 -11.95 -1.68
C LEU A 295 -0.76 -12.66 -2.60
N GLY A 296 -1.51 -13.61 -2.06
CA GLY A 296 -2.53 -14.35 -2.81
C GLY A 296 -3.59 -13.43 -3.43
N TYR A 297 -4.17 -13.85 -4.56
CA TYR A 297 -5.19 -13.11 -5.32
C TYR A 297 -4.72 -11.71 -5.78
N THR A 298 -3.40 -11.53 -5.97
CA THR A 298 -2.82 -10.22 -6.23
C THR A 298 -1.68 -10.31 -7.25
N VAL A 299 -1.63 -9.34 -8.16
CA VAL A 299 -0.50 -9.10 -9.05
C VAL A 299 0.26 -7.87 -8.55
N MET A 300 1.58 -7.97 -8.39
CA MET A 300 2.42 -6.87 -7.91
C MET A 300 3.46 -6.38 -8.92
N SER A 301 3.47 -6.93 -10.13
CA SER A 301 4.32 -6.45 -11.22
C SER A 301 3.84 -5.09 -11.70
N LYS A 302 4.68 -4.04 -11.59
CA LYS A 302 4.36 -2.68 -12.07
C LYS A 302 3.88 -2.68 -13.52
N ARG A 303 4.54 -3.43 -14.42
CA ARG A 303 4.15 -3.53 -15.83
C ARG A 303 2.72 -4.07 -15.99
N LYS A 304 2.34 -5.08 -15.20
CA LYS A 304 1.00 -5.68 -15.27
C LYS A 304 -0.06 -4.78 -14.63
N LEU A 305 0.29 -4.07 -13.55
CA LEU A 305 -0.59 -3.07 -12.96
C LEU A 305 -0.83 -1.91 -13.92
N LEU A 306 0.20 -1.43 -14.62
CA LEU A 306 0.06 -0.43 -15.68
C LEU A 306 -0.87 -0.92 -16.79
N GLN A 307 -0.72 -2.17 -17.23
CA GLN A 307 -1.57 -2.78 -18.25
C GLN A 307 -3.06 -2.80 -17.82
N LEU A 308 -3.37 -3.06 -16.54
CA LEU A 308 -4.76 -2.97 -16.04
C LEU A 308 -5.34 -1.55 -16.19
N VAL A 309 -4.50 -0.54 -15.96
CA VAL A 309 -4.91 0.88 -16.09
C VAL A 309 -5.07 1.27 -17.55
N GLU A 310 -4.09 0.97 -18.40
CA GLU A 310 -4.06 1.32 -19.82
C GLU A 310 -5.20 0.65 -20.61
N GLU A 311 -5.53 -0.60 -20.27
CA GLU A 311 -6.63 -1.34 -20.89
C GLU A 311 -8.01 -1.01 -20.29
N GLY A 312 -8.09 -0.11 -19.29
CA GLY A 312 -9.35 0.31 -18.67
C GLY A 312 -10.05 -0.78 -17.85
N LEU A 313 -9.32 -1.82 -17.41
CA LEU A 313 -9.83 -2.90 -16.55
C LEU A 313 -10.03 -2.45 -15.09
N VAL A 314 -9.35 -1.38 -14.72
CA VAL A 314 -9.51 -0.61 -13.49
C VAL A 314 -9.60 0.88 -13.82
N THR A 315 -10.13 1.69 -12.90
CA THR A 315 -10.37 3.13 -13.13
C THR A 315 -9.11 4.00 -13.07
N GLY A 316 -8.00 3.46 -12.59
CA GLY A 316 -6.73 4.17 -12.44
C GLY A 316 -5.85 3.53 -11.35
N TRP A 317 -4.74 4.16 -11.05
CA TRP A 317 -3.80 3.70 -10.03
C TRP A 317 -4.37 3.71 -8.61
N ASP A 318 -5.38 4.54 -8.36
CA ASP A 318 -6.09 4.65 -7.09
C ASP A 318 -7.41 3.84 -7.05
N ASP A 319 -7.64 2.96 -8.02
CA ASP A 319 -8.80 2.05 -8.00
C ASP A 319 -8.79 1.22 -6.70
N PRO A 320 -9.89 1.21 -5.91
CA PRO A 320 -9.96 0.47 -4.64
C PRO A 320 -9.72 -1.04 -4.73
N ARG A 321 -9.69 -1.62 -5.93
CA ARG A 321 -9.35 -3.04 -6.17
C ARG A 321 -7.86 -3.26 -6.38
N MET A 322 -7.11 -2.19 -6.65
CA MET A 322 -5.67 -2.26 -6.89
C MET A 322 -4.88 -2.45 -5.58
N PRO A 323 -3.76 -3.18 -5.59
CA PRO A 323 -2.91 -3.35 -4.42
C PRO A 323 -1.99 -2.14 -4.18
N THR A 324 -2.18 -1.04 -4.88
CA THR A 324 -1.45 0.22 -4.70
C THR A 324 -1.81 0.86 -3.36
N LEU A 325 -0.87 1.60 -2.77
CA LEU A 325 -1.13 2.30 -1.50
C LEU A 325 -2.22 3.34 -1.66
N SER A 326 -2.25 4.05 -2.79
CA SER A 326 -3.31 5.00 -3.14
C SER A 326 -4.68 4.31 -3.27
N GLY A 327 -4.76 3.14 -3.92
CA GLY A 327 -5.99 2.34 -4.04
C GLY A 327 -6.47 1.81 -2.69
N LEU A 328 -5.56 1.26 -1.88
CA LEU A 328 -5.88 0.78 -0.53
C LEU A 328 -6.37 1.92 0.38
N ARG A 329 -5.73 3.09 0.33
CA ARG A 329 -6.15 4.29 1.05
C ARG A 329 -7.55 4.75 0.63
N ARG A 330 -7.84 4.81 -0.67
CA ARG A 330 -9.16 5.16 -1.21
C ARG A 330 -10.22 4.12 -0.85
N ARG A 331 -9.84 2.84 -0.78
CA ARG A 331 -10.71 1.76 -0.29
C ARG A 331 -11.05 1.91 1.20
N GLY A 332 -10.28 2.68 1.96
CA GLY A 332 -10.50 2.93 3.38
C GLY A 332 -9.59 2.15 4.32
N VAL A 333 -8.58 1.45 3.80
CA VAL A 333 -7.52 0.83 4.61
C VAL A 333 -6.74 1.94 5.32
N ARG A 334 -6.37 1.71 6.59
CA ARG A 334 -5.60 2.64 7.39
C ARG A 334 -4.12 2.25 7.43
N PRO A 335 -3.20 3.20 7.66
CA PRO A 335 -1.78 2.91 7.83
C PRO A 335 -1.50 1.88 8.93
N GLU A 336 -2.28 1.93 10.02
CA GLU A 336 -2.17 1.03 11.17
C GLU A 336 -2.36 -0.43 10.75
N ALA A 337 -3.36 -0.71 9.90
CA ALA A 337 -3.62 -2.06 9.39
C ALA A 337 -2.46 -2.58 8.53
N LEU A 338 -1.86 -1.72 7.68
CA LEU A 338 -0.71 -2.09 6.86
C LEU A 338 0.53 -2.36 7.71
N ARG A 339 0.77 -1.53 8.74
CA ARG A 339 1.88 -1.74 9.70
C ARG A 339 1.69 -3.02 10.51
N ALA A 340 0.47 -3.29 10.98
CA ALA A 340 0.13 -4.54 11.66
C ALA A 340 0.34 -5.76 10.76
N PHE A 341 -0.06 -5.66 9.49
CA PHE A 341 0.17 -6.72 8.51
C PHE A 341 1.67 -6.95 8.27
N ALA A 342 2.46 -5.89 8.06
CA ALA A 342 3.90 -6.00 7.88
C ALA A 342 4.59 -6.67 9.10
N ALA A 343 4.13 -6.35 10.31
CA ALA A 343 4.60 -6.98 11.55
C ALA A 343 4.19 -8.46 11.63
N ALA A 344 2.94 -8.79 11.26
CA ALA A 344 2.42 -10.15 11.32
C ALA A 344 3.14 -11.12 10.37
N ILE A 345 3.49 -10.68 9.15
CA ILE A 345 4.23 -11.51 8.19
C ILE A 345 5.72 -11.61 8.49
N GLY A 346 6.26 -10.67 9.27
CA GLY A 346 7.65 -10.67 9.69
C GLY A 346 8.67 -10.52 8.56
N VAL A 347 9.94 -10.77 8.91
CA VAL A 347 11.11 -10.67 8.01
C VAL A 347 11.77 -12.03 7.90
N THR A 348 11.89 -12.56 6.69
CA THR A 348 12.48 -13.87 6.40
C THR A 348 13.44 -13.80 5.21
N LYS A 349 14.26 -14.84 5.03
CA LYS A 349 15.10 -15.06 3.84
C LYS A 349 14.47 -16.01 2.81
N TYR A 350 13.24 -16.41 3.01
CA TYR A 350 12.56 -17.35 2.12
C TYR A 350 11.33 -16.69 1.51
N ASN A 351 11.28 -16.69 0.17
CA ASN A 351 10.09 -16.25 -0.54
C ASN A 351 8.95 -17.27 -0.30
N GLY A 352 7.79 -16.78 0.05
CA GLY A 352 6.59 -17.60 0.25
C GLY A 352 5.35 -16.79 -0.10
N LEU A 353 4.28 -17.49 -0.48
CA LEU A 353 2.98 -16.88 -0.69
C LEU A 353 2.35 -16.57 0.67
N THR A 354 1.92 -15.34 0.86
CA THR A 354 1.16 -14.90 2.03
C THR A 354 -0.33 -14.97 1.71
N GLU A 355 -1.09 -15.63 2.58
CA GLU A 355 -2.54 -15.68 2.45
C GLU A 355 -3.15 -14.26 2.61
N VAL A 356 -4.03 -13.88 1.70
CA VAL A 356 -4.71 -12.58 1.75
C VAL A 356 -5.59 -12.44 3.00
N SER A 357 -6.06 -13.55 3.57
CA SER A 357 -6.84 -13.61 4.82
C SER A 357 -6.12 -12.97 6.00
N VAL A 358 -4.78 -13.05 6.07
CA VAL A 358 -3.96 -12.38 7.10
C VAL A 358 -4.06 -10.86 6.97
N PHE A 359 -3.92 -10.34 5.76
CA PHE A 359 -4.09 -8.90 5.49
C PHE A 359 -5.49 -8.42 5.81
N GLU A 360 -6.51 -9.17 5.34
CA GLU A 360 -7.91 -8.87 5.61
C GLU A 360 -8.23 -8.91 7.12
N GLY A 361 -7.58 -9.82 7.87
CA GLY A 361 -7.67 -9.90 9.34
C GLY A 361 -7.17 -8.60 9.98
N CYS A 362 -5.98 -8.14 9.62
CA CYS A 362 -5.41 -6.89 10.14
C CYS A 362 -6.31 -5.67 9.86
N ILE A 363 -6.94 -5.62 8.67
CA ILE A 363 -7.90 -4.54 8.34
C ILE A 363 -9.13 -4.60 9.25
N ARG A 364 -9.71 -5.80 9.48
CA ARG A 364 -10.89 -5.97 10.33
C ARG A 364 -10.59 -5.60 11.79
N ASP A 365 -9.46 -6.04 12.29
CA ASP A 365 -9.05 -5.79 13.69
C ASP A 365 -8.85 -4.29 13.92
N ASP A 366 -8.13 -3.61 13.05
CA ASP A 366 -7.93 -2.17 13.12
C ASP A 366 -9.27 -1.40 13.04
N LEU A 367 -10.09 -1.69 12.03
CA LEU A 367 -11.36 -1.01 11.82
C LEU A 367 -12.38 -1.30 12.93
N ASN A 368 -12.33 -2.48 13.53
CA ASN A 368 -13.22 -2.80 14.66
C ASN A 368 -13.00 -1.86 15.86
N LEU A 369 -11.77 -1.42 16.08
CA LEU A 369 -11.44 -0.50 17.15
C LEU A 369 -11.97 0.91 16.89
N VAL A 370 -11.83 1.42 15.65
CA VAL A 370 -12.02 2.85 15.38
C VAL A 370 -13.32 3.20 14.65
N ALA A 371 -13.92 2.24 13.92
CA ALA A 371 -15.03 2.54 13.04
C ALA A 371 -16.31 2.89 13.83
N LEU A 372 -16.96 3.98 13.44
CA LEU A 372 -18.26 4.39 13.96
C LEU A 372 -19.35 3.44 13.47
N ARG A 373 -20.16 2.91 14.39
CA ARG A 373 -21.30 2.04 14.06
C ARG A 373 -22.42 2.87 13.46
N ARG A 374 -22.92 2.46 12.29
CA ARG A 374 -24.01 3.15 11.59
C ARG A 374 -25.00 2.14 11.04
N LEU A 375 -26.27 2.54 10.91
CA LEU A 375 -27.29 1.73 10.26
C LEU A 375 -27.37 2.11 8.79
N ALA A 376 -27.37 1.09 7.93
CA ALA A 376 -27.49 1.24 6.48
C ALA A 376 -28.22 0.03 5.92
N VAL A 377 -29.01 0.21 4.88
CA VAL A 377 -29.74 -0.84 4.17
C VAL A 377 -29.37 -0.78 2.69
N LEU A 378 -28.74 -1.84 2.21
CA LEU A 378 -28.23 -1.92 0.83
C LEU A 378 -29.27 -2.44 -0.15
N ARG A 379 -30.12 -3.37 0.28
CA ARG A 379 -31.19 -3.97 -0.51
C ARG A 379 -32.52 -3.81 0.25
N PRO A 380 -33.19 -2.65 0.13
CA PRO A 380 -34.29 -2.31 1.00
C PRO A 380 -35.57 -3.07 0.67
N ILE A 381 -36.27 -3.54 1.71
CA ILE A 381 -37.67 -3.92 1.71
C ILE A 381 -38.40 -3.05 2.73
N LYS A 382 -39.63 -2.59 2.37
CA LYS A 382 -40.41 -1.69 3.20
C LYS A 382 -41.08 -2.42 4.36
N VAL A 383 -41.04 -1.81 5.54
CA VAL A 383 -41.79 -2.23 6.73
C VAL A 383 -42.69 -1.09 7.13
N VAL A 384 -44.00 -1.37 7.33
CA VAL A 384 -45.00 -0.43 7.84
C VAL A 384 -45.45 -0.90 9.22
N LEU A 385 -45.23 -0.05 10.22
CA LEU A 385 -45.67 -0.30 11.61
C LEU A 385 -47.10 0.18 11.80
N THR A 386 -48.04 -0.76 11.85
CA THR A 386 -49.47 -0.45 11.81
C THR A 386 -50.00 0.24 13.07
N ASN A 387 -49.28 0.12 14.18
CA ASN A 387 -49.59 0.72 15.47
C ASN A 387 -48.81 2.00 15.80
N ILE A 388 -48.04 2.55 14.85
CA ILE A 388 -47.42 3.87 14.95
C ILE A 388 -48.21 4.85 14.08
N ALA A 389 -48.52 6.03 14.63
CA ALA A 389 -49.29 7.03 13.90
C ALA A 389 -48.48 7.66 12.77
N GLU A 390 -49.15 8.13 11.73
CA GLU A 390 -48.51 8.87 10.64
C GLU A 390 -47.90 10.19 11.19
N GLY A 391 -46.66 10.50 10.81
CA GLY A 391 -45.94 11.68 11.31
C GLY A 391 -45.32 11.52 12.71
N GLU A 392 -45.64 10.45 13.45
CA GLU A 392 -45.04 10.17 14.75
C GLU A 392 -43.59 9.74 14.59
N THR A 393 -42.69 10.31 15.41
CA THR A 393 -41.27 9.98 15.43
C THR A 393 -40.81 9.71 16.85
N HIS A 394 -40.27 8.52 17.07
CA HIS A 394 -39.54 8.17 18.31
C HIS A 394 -38.04 8.30 18.07
N TRP A 395 -37.28 8.64 19.11
CA TRP A 395 -35.84 8.77 19.04
C TRP A 395 -35.17 7.79 20.00
N PHE A 396 -34.26 6.96 19.46
CA PHE A 396 -33.50 6.00 20.24
C PHE A 396 -32.02 6.38 20.28
N ASP A 397 -31.35 6.03 21.36
CA ASP A 397 -29.91 6.19 21.50
C ASP A 397 -29.19 4.99 20.92
N ALA A 398 -28.24 5.27 20.02
CA ALA A 398 -27.40 4.27 19.40
C ALA A 398 -25.91 4.56 19.72
N VAL A 399 -25.21 3.55 20.21
CA VAL A 399 -23.78 3.65 20.57
C VAL A 399 -22.95 3.88 19.28
N ASN A 400 -22.03 4.85 19.33
CA ASN A 400 -21.17 5.15 18.18
C ASN A 400 -20.06 4.10 18.00
N ASN A 401 -19.42 3.65 19.09
CA ASN A 401 -18.49 2.53 19.07
C ASN A 401 -18.48 1.83 20.44
N PRO A 402 -18.79 0.53 20.52
CA PRO A 402 -18.80 -0.19 21.81
C PRO A 402 -17.40 -0.31 22.44
N SER A 403 -16.33 -0.29 21.64
CA SER A 403 -14.94 -0.39 22.11
C SER A 403 -14.36 0.96 22.56
N GLN A 404 -15.05 2.07 22.25
CA GLN A 404 -14.67 3.44 22.60
C GLN A 404 -15.87 4.20 23.15
N PRO A 405 -16.26 3.96 24.41
CA PRO A 405 -17.44 4.58 25.03
C PRO A 405 -17.40 6.12 25.05
N GLU A 406 -16.21 6.71 25.03
CA GLU A 406 -15.97 8.15 24.96
C GLU A 406 -16.50 8.80 23.67
N LEU A 407 -16.68 8.02 22.58
CA LEU A 407 -17.35 8.50 21.36
C LEU A 407 -18.86 8.69 21.54
N GLY A 408 -19.42 8.28 22.69
CA GLY A 408 -20.79 8.52 23.08
C GLY A 408 -21.83 7.83 22.21
N THR A 409 -23.01 8.43 22.17
CA THR A 409 -24.19 7.93 21.45
C THR A 409 -24.68 8.98 20.47
N ARG A 410 -25.57 8.54 19.55
CA ARG A 410 -26.32 9.40 18.65
C ARG A 410 -27.81 9.05 18.68
N LYS A 411 -28.65 9.98 18.28
CA LYS A 411 -30.09 9.75 18.12
C LYS A 411 -30.41 9.18 16.74
N ILE A 412 -31.19 8.11 16.71
CA ILE A 412 -31.74 7.55 15.47
C ILE A 412 -33.25 7.69 15.47
N ALA A 413 -33.80 8.13 14.34
CA ALA A 413 -35.24 8.32 14.18
C ALA A 413 -35.93 6.99 13.90
N PHE A 414 -37.07 6.75 14.56
CA PHE A 414 -37.93 5.58 14.36
C PHE A 414 -39.33 6.08 14.03
N THR A 415 -39.84 5.71 12.86
CA THR A 415 -41.09 6.20 12.30
C THR A 415 -42.00 5.05 11.90
N ARG A 416 -43.22 5.36 11.49
CA ARG A 416 -44.21 4.39 10.99
C ARG A 416 -43.60 3.52 9.85
N GLU A 417 -42.90 4.13 8.91
CA GLU A 417 -42.28 3.44 7.78
C GLU A 417 -40.78 3.29 8.00
N LEU A 418 -40.28 2.08 7.78
CA LEU A 418 -38.89 1.70 7.91
C LEU A 418 -38.42 0.92 6.69
N TRP A 419 -37.13 0.84 6.52
CA TRP A 419 -36.47 -0.06 5.58
C TRP A 419 -35.59 -1.05 6.33
N ILE A 420 -35.65 -2.33 5.93
CA ILE A 420 -34.76 -3.41 6.38
C ILE A 420 -34.09 -4.06 5.17
N GLU A 421 -33.05 -4.88 5.38
CA GLU A 421 -32.48 -5.70 4.30
C GLU A 421 -33.50 -6.74 3.82
N SER A 422 -33.62 -6.91 2.51
CA SER A 422 -34.46 -7.96 1.92
C SER A 422 -34.08 -9.36 2.41
N ASP A 423 -32.78 -9.59 2.64
CA ASP A 423 -32.26 -10.87 3.19
C ASP A 423 -32.65 -11.10 4.65
N ASP A 424 -33.11 -10.10 5.35
CA ASP A 424 -33.60 -10.22 6.74
C ASP A 424 -35.08 -10.66 6.82
N PHE A 425 -35.73 -10.89 5.67
CA PHE A 425 -37.07 -11.46 5.61
C PHE A 425 -37.11 -12.70 4.72
N MET A 426 -37.90 -13.70 5.13
CA MET A 426 -38.20 -14.91 4.34
C MET A 426 -39.56 -15.46 4.70
N GLU A 427 -40.42 -15.72 3.70
CA GLU A 427 -41.77 -16.26 3.92
C GLU A 427 -41.72 -17.72 4.42
N VAL A 428 -40.91 -18.54 3.79
CA VAL A 428 -40.74 -19.97 4.14
C VAL A 428 -39.26 -20.20 4.50
N PRO A 429 -38.87 -19.87 5.73
CA PRO A 429 -37.48 -19.96 6.13
C PRO A 429 -37.02 -21.39 6.42
N PRO A 430 -35.74 -21.70 6.16
CA PRO A 430 -35.15 -22.97 6.58
C PRO A 430 -35.04 -23.05 8.12
N PRO A 431 -34.81 -24.26 8.67
CA PRO A 431 -34.51 -24.43 10.09
C PRO A 431 -33.36 -23.53 10.57
N LYS A 432 -33.50 -22.95 11.79
CA LYS A 432 -32.53 -22.04 12.40
C LYS A 432 -32.39 -20.66 11.71
N TYR A 433 -33.39 -20.24 10.94
CA TYR A 433 -33.49 -18.87 10.44
C TYR A 433 -33.97 -17.93 11.57
N PHE A 434 -33.08 -17.09 12.09
CA PHE A 434 -33.37 -16.19 13.22
C PHE A 434 -33.54 -14.73 12.73
N ARG A 435 -34.32 -14.55 11.68
CA ARG A 435 -34.67 -13.24 11.12
C ARG A 435 -36.20 -13.13 10.97
N LEU A 436 -36.70 -12.07 10.35
CA LEU A 436 -38.13 -11.82 10.25
C LEU A 436 -38.81 -12.83 9.30
N ARG A 437 -40.00 -13.28 9.69
CA ARG A 437 -40.85 -14.17 8.91
C ARG A 437 -42.32 -13.90 9.27
N PRO A 438 -43.31 -14.37 8.47
CA PRO A 438 -44.71 -14.24 8.85
C PRO A 438 -45.01 -14.77 10.25
N GLY A 439 -45.67 -13.96 11.09
CA GLY A 439 -45.95 -14.24 12.50
C GLY A 439 -44.71 -14.26 13.42
N GLY A 440 -43.53 -14.01 12.89
CA GLY A 440 -42.28 -14.04 13.66
C GLY A 440 -41.90 -12.71 14.28
N GLU A 441 -41.14 -12.77 15.36
CA GLU A 441 -40.64 -11.58 16.07
C GLU A 441 -39.13 -11.44 15.89
N VAL A 442 -38.65 -10.18 15.71
CA VAL A 442 -37.23 -9.82 15.73
C VAL A 442 -37.05 -8.51 16.48
N ARG A 443 -35.85 -8.29 17.04
CA ARG A 443 -35.46 -6.99 17.60
C ARG A 443 -34.86 -6.12 16.49
N LEU A 444 -35.40 -4.94 16.34
CA LEU A 444 -34.75 -3.86 15.60
C LEU A 444 -33.61 -3.31 16.46
N LYS A 445 -32.39 -3.30 15.93
CA LYS A 445 -31.20 -2.90 16.66
C LYS A 445 -31.33 -1.48 17.22
N TYR A 446 -31.01 -1.29 18.50
CA TYR A 446 -31.19 -0.05 19.27
C TYR A 446 -32.65 0.38 19.54
N ALA A 447 -33.64 -0.32 19.00
CA ALA A 447 -35.04 0.05 19.13
C ALA A 447 -35.84 -1.01 19.92
N CYS A 448 -36.90 -1.52 19.35
CA CYS A 448 -37.85 -2.41 19.99
C CYS A 448 -38.00 -3.73 19.21
N ILE A 449 -38.84 -4.64 19.72
CA ILE A 449 -39.24 -5.86 19.03
C ILE A 449 -40.39 -5.52 18.07
N ILE A 450 -40.35 -6.08 16.86
CA ILE A 450 -41.44 -6.04 15.91
C ILE A 450 -41.88 -7.46 15.56
N ARG A 451 -43.18 -7.61 15.20
CA ARG A 451 -43.77 -8.85 14.68
C ARG A 451 -44.34 -8.58 13.29
N CYS A 452 -44.07 -9.47 12.32
CA CYS A 452 -44.65 -9.41 11.00
C CYS A 452 -46.05 -10.01 11.00
N ASP A 453 -47.08 -9.21 10.75
CA ASP A 453 -48.48 -9.62 10.79
C ASP A 453 -49.00 -9.96 9.39
N GLU A 454 -48.54 -9.22 8.35
CA GLU A 454 -48.98 -9.38 6.97
C GLU A 454 -47.85 -9.13 5.97
N VAL A 455 -47.89 -9.87 4.86
CA VAL A 455 -46.96 -9.72 3.73
C VAL A 455 -47.73 -9.22 2.54
N VAL A 456 -47.40 -8.02 2.05
CA VAL A 456 -48.06 -7.41 0.88
C VAL A 456 -47.19 -7.68 -0.35
N LYS A 457 -47.86 -8.19 -1.40
CA LYS A 457 -47.22 -8.52 -2.68
C LYS A 457 -47.83 -7.70 -3.80
N ASP A 458 -47.06 -7.47 -4.83
CA ASP A 458 -47.54 -6.90 -6.09
C ASP A 458 -48.24 -7.96 -6.96
N ALA A 459 -48.74 -7.53 -8.12
CA ALA A 459 -49.41 -8.40 -9.07
C ALA A 459 -48.53 -9.50 -9.66
N ALA A 460 -47.20 -9.35 -9.61
CA ALA A 460 -46.21 -10.33 -10.03
C ALA A 460 -45.81 -11.31 -8.91
N GLY A 461 -46.35 -11.13 -7.69
CA GLY A 461 -46.06 -11.94 -6.52
C GLY A 461 -44.78 -11.52 -5.77
N ALA A 462 -44.12 -10.42 -6.17
CA ALA A 462 -42.96 -9.89 -5.45
C ALA A 462 -43.40 -9.15 -4.17
N ILE A 463 -42.64 -9.34 -3.09
CA ILE A 463 -42.92 -8.70 -1.81
C ILE A 463 -42.59 -7.20 -1.92
N VAL A 464 -43.57 -6.34 -1.66
CA VAL A 464 -43.40 -4.88 -1.72
C VAL A 464 -43.43 -4.21 -0.36
N GLU A 465 -44.12 -4.82 0.62
CA GLU A 465 -44.28 -4.26 1.95
C GLU A 465 -44.51 -5.35 3.00
N LEU A 466 -44.00 -5.15 4.20
CA LEU A 466 -44.28 -5.98 5.36
C LEU A 466 -45.04 -5.13 6.39
N ARG A 467 -46.22 -5.55 6.78
CA ARG A 467 -46.98 -4.90 7.83
C ARG A 467 -46.66 -5.54 9.15
N CYS A 468 -46.21 -4.73 10.07
CA CYS A 468 -45.70 -5.21 11.38
C CYS A 468 -46.35 -4.43 12.53
N THR A 469 -46.35 -5.03 13.71
CA THR A 469 -46.67 -4.37 14.97
C THR A 469 -45.38 -4.19 15.79
N ALA A 470 -45.15 -2.98 16.31
CA ALA A 470 -44.04 -2.64 17.17
C ALA A 470 -44.42 -2.75 18.67
N ASP A 471 -43.62 -3.46 19.46
CA ASP A 471 -43.75 -3.52 20.91
C ASP A 471 -42.76 -2.52 21.57
N LEU A 472 -43.18 -1.26 21.68
CA LEU A 472 -42.36 -0.16 22.21
C LEU A 472 -41.95 -0.37 23.67
N GLU A 473 -42.67 -1.21 24.43
CA GLU A 473 -42.31 -1.53 25.82
C GLU A 473 -41.04 -2.42 25.92
N THR A 474 -40.62 -2.99 24.79
CA THR A 474 -39.37 -3.78 24.70
C THR A 474 -38.12 -2.95 24.43
N ARG A 475 -38.25 -1.61 24.27
CA ARG A 475 -37.10 -0.69 24.14
C ARG A 475 -36.26 -0.65 25.41
N THR A 476 -35.03 -0.18 25.31
CA THR A 476 -34.18 0.07 26.50
C THR A 476 -34.91 1.01 27.50
N GLY A 477 -35.05 0.59 28.72
CA GLY A 477 -35.77 1.33 29.75
C GLY A 477 -37.31 1.16 29.75
N GLY A 478 -37.87 0.40 28.82
CA GLY A 478 -39.29 0.05 28.78
C GLY A 478 -39.65 -1.08 29.73
N ALA A 479 -40.96 -1.24 30.03
CA ALA A 479 -41.46 -2.22 30.98
C ALA A 479 -41.10 -3.67 30.59
N ASN A 480 -40.99 -3.96 29.31
CA ASN A 480 -40.67 -5.27 28.75
C ASN A 480 -39.24 -5.34 28.14
N ALA A 481 -38.32 -4.47 28.55
CA ALA A 481 -36.94 -4.42 28.02
C ALA A 481 -36.20 -5.76 28.11
N ALA A 482 -36.54 -6.59 29.12
CA ALA A 482 -35.95 -7.92 29.32
C ALA A 482 -36.44 -9.00 28.33
N LYS A 483 -37.49 -8.74 27.55
CA LYS A 483 -38.00 -9.70 26.54
C LYS A 483 -36.90 -10.04 25.54
N LYS A 484 -36.58 -11.33 25.41
CA LYS A 484 -35.54 -11.82 24.49
C LYS A 484 -36.16 -12.42 23.25
N VAL A 485 -35.61 -12.10 22.10
CA VAL A 485 -35.85 -12.75 20.80
C VAL A 485 -34.51 -13.21 20.23
N LYS A 486 -34.51 -14.25 19.40
CA LYS A 486 -33.27 -14.84 18.88
C LYS A 486 -32.62 -13.99 17.79
N GLY A 487 -33.42 -13.17 17.07
CA GLY A 487 -32.95 -12.37 15.94
C GLY A 487 -32.85 -10.88 16.26
N THR A 488 -31.77 -10.24 15.80
CA THR A 488 -31.64 -8.78 15.76
C THR A 488 -31.28 -8.37 14.33
N ILE A 489 -32.05 -7.45 13.77
CA ILE A 489 -31.81 -6.91 12.42
C ILE A 489 -31.56 -5.40 12.48
N HIS A 490 -30.89 -4.85 11.48
CA HIS A 490 -30.70 -3.42 11.32
C HIS A 490 -31.78 -2.83 10.40
N TRP A 491 -31.94 -1.52 10.45
CA TRP A 491 -33.03 -0.81 9.81
C TRP A 491 -32.70 0.67 9.66
N VAL A 492 -33.46 1.40 8.84
CA VAL A 492 -33.44 2.86 8.77
C VAL A 492 -34.86 3.41 8.65
N SER A 493 -35.11 4.61 9.19
CA SER A 493 -36.39 5.31 9.04
C SER A 493 -36.59 5.76 7.57
N ALA A 494 -37.73 5.49 6.99
CA ALA A 494 -38.03 5.91 5.61
C ALA A 494 -38.05 7.44 5.47
N ALA A 495 -38.59 8.15 6.48
CA ALA A 495 -38.71 9.61 6.47
C ALA A 495 -37.36 10.34 6.66
N HIS A 496 -36.39 9.70 7.27
CA HIS A 496 -35.09 10.31 7.61
C HIS A 496 -33.89 9.68 6.90
N ALA A 497 -34.10 8.67 6.07
CA ALA A 497 -33.01 8.00 5.36
C ALA A 497 -32.38 8.90 4.30
N LEU A 498 -31.05 8.82 4.22
CA LEU A 498 -30.28 9.42 3.14
C LEU A 498 -30.09 8.37 2.04
N ARG A 499 -30.31 8.76 0.79
CA ARG A 499 -29.99 7.92 -0.36
C ARG A 499 -28.54 8.17 -0.77
N ALA A 500 -27.76 7.10 -0.92
CA ALA A 500 -26.37 7.18 -1.33
C ALA A 500 -26.00 6.02 -2.26
N GLU A 501 -24.98 6.22 -3.08
CA GLU A 501 -24.32 5.17 -3.82
C GLU A 501 -23.36 4.43 -2.87
N VAL A 502 -23.38 3.10 -2.92
CA VAL A 502 -22.43 2.26 -2.18
C VAL A 502 -21.76 1.30 -3.15
N ARG A 503 -20.44 1.33 -3.17
CA ARG A 503 -19.60 0.45 -3.98
C ARG A 503 -19.08 -0.70 -3.14
N LEU A 504 -19.43 -1.90 -3.56
CA LEU A 504 -19.05 -3.14 -2.90
C LEU A 504 -17.87 -3.73 -3.67
N TYR A 505 -16.67 -3.60 -3.11
CA TYR A 505 -15.46 -4.17 -3.70
C TYR A 505 -15.16 -5.56 -3.15
N ASP A 506 -14.70 -6.43 -4.03
CA ASP A 506 -14.19 -7.77 -3.74
C ASP A 506 -12.77 -7.92 -4.30
N ARG A 507 -12.22 -9.14 -4.27
CA ARG A 507 -10.92 -9.46 -4.84
C ARG A 507 -10.93 -9.24 -6.35
N LEU A 508 -9.85 -8.64 -6.87
CA LEU A 508 -9.73 -8.36 -8.31
C LEU A 508 -9.56 -9.64 -9.14
N PHE A 509 -9.00 -10.70 -8.55
CA PHE A 509 -8.77 -11.98 -9.19
C PHE A 509 -9.52 -13.11 -8.50
N THR A 510 -9.94 -14.12 -9.28
CA THR A 510 -10.64 -15.31 -8.79
C THR A 510 -9.69 -16.40 -8.31
N GLU A 511 -8.44 -16.38 -8.76
CA GLU A 511 -7.41 -17.37 -8.46
C GLU A 511 -6.38 -16.85 -7.45
N GLU A 512 -5.89 -17.72 -6.59
CA GLU A 512 -4.91 -17.36 -5.57
C GLU A 512 -3.58 -16.93 -6.18
N GLU A 513 -3.14 -17.61 -7.23
CA GLU A 513 -1.96 -17.26 -8.02
C GLU A 513 -2.38 -16.88 -9.45
N PRO A 514 -2.69 -15.60 -9.72
CA PRO A 514 -3.17 -15.17 -11.04
C PRO A 514 -2.20 -15.42 -12.19
N GLU A 515 -0.91 -15.55 -11.88
CA GLU A 515 0.17 -15.72 -12.85
C GLU A 515 0.69 -17.16 -12.93
N ALA A 516 0.05 -18.12 -12.26
CA ALA A 516 0.48 -19.52 -12.24
C ALA A 516 0.56 -20.11 -13.66
N ASP A 517 1.54 -20.98 -13.87
CA ASP A 517 1.72 -21.77 -15.09
C ASP A 517 1.85 -20.94 -16.39
N GLY A 518 2.27 -19.66 -16.27
CA GLY A 518 2.43 -18.77 -17.41
C GLY A 518 1.11 -18.29 -18.04
N ARG A 519 -0.02 -18.44 -17.35
CA ARG A 519 -1.32 -17.95 -17.83
C ARG A 519 -1.34 -16.43 -17.97
N ASP A 520 -2.19 -15.95 -18.84
CA ASP A 520 -2.53 -14.53 -18.86
C ASP A 520 -3.35 -14.19 -17.61
N PHE A 521 -2.78 -13.38 -16.71
CA PHE A 521 -3.40 -12.96 -15.46
C PHE A 521 -4.79 -12.30 -15.65
N LYS A 522 -5.05 -11.73 -16.83
CA LYS A 522 -6.33 -11.12 -17.15
C LYS A 522 -7.46 -12.15 -17.31
N SER A 523 -7.13 -13.39 -17.66
CA SER A 523 -8.12 -14.47 -17.84
C SER A 523 -8.81 -14.88 -16.53
N VAL A 524 -8.26 -14.49 -15.39
CA VAL A 524 -8.78 -14.77 -14.04
C VAL A 524 -9.22 -13.51 -13.30
N LEU A 525 -9.50 -12.42 -14.04
CA LEU A 525 -10.15 -11.26 -13.45
C LEU A 525 -11.55 -11.62 -12.95
N ASN A 526 -11.90 -11.11 -11.76
CA ASN A 526 -13.22 -11.29 -11.16
C ASN A 526 -14.19 -10.25 -11.75
N PRO A 527 -15.18 -10.65 -12.56
CA PRO A 527 -16.15 -9.73 -13.15
C PRO A 527 -17.04 -9.04 -12.10
N GLU A 528 -17.19 -9.64 -10.91
CA GLU A 528 -17.96 -9.10 -9.80
C GLU A 528 -17.09 -8.38 -8.75
N SER A 529 -15.84 -8.07 -9.10
CA SER A 529 -14.90 -7.38 -8.21
C SER A 529 -15.37 -5.99 -7.76
N ALA A 530 -16.33 -5.39 -8.45
CA ALA A 530 -16.97 -4.12 -8.10
C ALA A 530 -18.45 -4.15 -8.45
N THR A 531 -19.30 -3.97 -7.45
CA THR A 531 -20.77 -3.87 -7.62
C THR A 531 -21.24 -2.57 -6.98
N THR A 532 -22.12 -1.84 -7.67
CA THR A 532 -22.71 -0.60 -7.17
C THR A 532 -24.16 -0.81 -6.81
N VAL A 533 -24.57 -0.33 -5.63
CA VAL A 533 -25.96 -0.36 -5.17
C VAL A 533 -26.39 1.02 -4.68
N THR A 534 -27.69 1.31 -4.78
CA THR A 534 -28.29 2.47 -4.12
C THR A 534 -28.76 2.07 -2.72
N ALA A 535 -28.11 2.59 -1.70
CA ALA A 535 -28.41 2.29 -0.30
C ALA A 535 -29.23 3.38 0.37
N LEU A 536 -29.90 3.01 1.45
CA LEU A 536 -30.59 3.91 2.37
C LEU A 536 -29.81 3.92 3.70
N LEU A 537 -29.36 5.09 4.11
CA LEU A 537 -28.45 5.30 5.23
C LEU A 537 -29.13 6.09 6.34
N GLU A 538 -28.76 5.87 7.60
CA GLU A 538 -29.22 6.73 8.69
C GLU A 538 -28.74 8.18 8.50
N SER A 539 -29.51 9.14 9.00
CA SER A 539 -29.31 10.58 8.78
C SER A 539 -27.96 11.12 9.26
N SER A 540 -27.37 10.52 10.30
CA SER A 540 -26.07 10.96 10.83
C SER A 540 -24.91 10.83 9.82
N LEU A 541 -25.06 10.02 8.78
CA LEU A 541 -24.07 9.91 7.68
C LEU A 541 -24.07 11.13 6.73
N ALA A 542 -25.00 12.09 6.93
CA ALA A 542 -24.95 13.39 6.26
C ALA A 542 -23.69 14.19 6.60
N GLU A 543 -23.10 13.96 7.76
CA GLU A 543 -21.91 14.66 8.28
C GLU A 543 -20.61 13.86 8.07
N ALA A 544 -20.66 12.73 7.34
CA ALA A 544 -19.50 11.87 7.10
C ALA A 544 -18.35 12.64 6.44
N ARG A 545 -17.13 12.42 6.94
CA ARG A 545 -15.89 13.02 6.46
C ARG A 545 -14.99 11.95 5.82
N GLN A 546 -14.06 12.35 4.99
CA GLN A 546 -13.08 11.45 4.36
C GLN A 546 -12.25 10.67 5.38
N THR A 547 -11.96 11.26 6.53
CA THR A 547 -11.18 10.63 7.61
C THR A 547 -11.95 9.58 8.38
N ASP A 548 -13.28 9.60 8.30
CA ASP A 548 -14.13 8.72 9.09
C ASP A 548 -14.12 7.29 8.53
N ARG A 549 -14.24 6.33 9.42
CA ARG A 549 -14.43 4.92 9.11
C ARG A 549 -15.73 4.48 9.76
N PHE A 550 -16.53 3.74 9.01
CA PHE A 550 -17.84 3.29 9.46
C PHE A 550 -17.92 1.77 9.43
N GLN A 551 -18.56 1.21 10.43
CA GLN A 551 -19.12 -0.12 10.32
C GLN A 551 -20.62 0.03 10.01
N PHE A 552 -21.04 -0.29 8.80
CA PHE A 552 -22.46 -0.51 8.54
C PHE A 552 -22.82 -1.83 9.22
N GLU A 553 -23.62 -1.70 10.25
CA GLU A 553 -23.95 -2.79 11.19
C GLU A 553 -24.39 -4.04 10.47
N ARG A 554 -23.71 -5.17 10.74
CA ARG A 554 -23.92 -6.49 10.12
C ARG A 554 -23.49 -6.61 8.64
N LEU A 555 -23.05 -5.54 7.98
CA LEU A 555 -22.70 -5.52 6.54
C LEU A 555 -21.20 -5.52 6.30
N GLY A 556 -20.47 -4.65 6.96
CA GLY A 556 -19.03 -4.49 6.71
C GLY A 556 -18.49 -3.16 7.20
N TYR A 557 -17.26 -2.86 6.77
CA TYR A 557 -16.60 -1.59 7.01
C TYR A 557 -16.59 -0.74 5.75
N PHE A 558 -16.86 0.55 5.91
CA PHE A 558 -17.04 1.49 4.81
C PHE A 558 -16.34 2.81 5.09
N THR A 559 -16.02 3.52 4.01
CA THR A 559 -15.50 4.88 4.03
C THR A 559 -16.16 5.73 2.95
N LEU A 560 -16.19 7.05 3.14
CA LEU A 560 -16.61 7.96 2.09
C LEU A 560 -15.59 7.93 0.95
N ASP A 561 -16.04 7.72 -0.29
CA ASP A 561 -15.18 7.77 -1.47
C ASP A 561 -14.76 9.20 -1.76
N VAL A 562 -13.46 9.44 -1.73
CA VAL A 562 -12.89 10.69 -2.22
C VAL A 562 -11.76 10.31 -3.16
N PRO A 563 -11.93 10.53 -4.48
CA PRO A 563 -10.87 10.31 -5.44
C PRO A 563 -9.58 11.00 -5.01
N TYR A 564 -8.46 10.38 -5.29
CA TYR A 564 -7.16 11.00 -5.01
C TYR A 564 -7.08 12.35 -5.71
N SER A 565 -6.83 13.40 -4.94
CA SER A 565 -6.51 14.72 -5.46
C SER A 565 -5.19 15.17 -4.81
N PRO A 566 -4.18 15.54 -5.58
CA PRO A 566 -2.94 16.09 -5.04
C PRO A 566 -3.18 17.33 -4.15
N THR A 567 -4.26 18.06 -4.40
CA THR A 567 -4.64 19.28 -3.66
C THR A 567 -5.56 19.03 -2.46
N GLY A 568 -6.03 17.81 -2.23
CA GLY A 568 -6.80 17.42 -1.04
C GLY A 568 -8.22 18.00 -0.93
N VAL A 569 -8.72 18.72 -1.93
CA VAL A 569 -10.04 19.36 -1.90
C VAL A 569 -11.04 18.58 -2.74
N ALA A 570 -12.00 17.91 -2.08
CA ALA A 570 -13.14 17.32 -2.77
C ALA A 570 -14.19 18.42 -3.13
N PRO A 571 -14.78 18.39 -4.34
CA PRO A 571 -15.82 19.35 -4.69
C PRO A 571 -17.07 19.16 -3.81
N ALA A 572 -17.65 20.24 -3.34
CA ALA A 572 -18.79 20.27 -2.40
C ALA A 572 -20.13 19.74 -2.97
N SER A 573 -20.20 19.37 -4.25
CA SER A 573 -21.46 19.06 -4.95
C SER A 573 -21.56 17.64 -5.51
N VAL A 574 -20.70 16.69 -5.12
CA VAL A 574 -20.75 15.31 -5.61
C VAL A 574 -21.71 14.48 -4.75
N PRO A 575 -22.57 13.60 -5.33
CA PRO A 575 -23.35 12.63 -4.56
C PRO A 575 -22.46 11.83 -3.62
N ARG A 576 -22.91 11.60 -2.39
CA ARG A 576 -22.13 10.82 -1.41
C ARG A 576 -22.00 9.38 -1.89
N VAL A 577 -20.78 8.94 -2.05
CA VAL A 577 -20.43 7.57 -2.43
C VAL A 577 -19.67 6.94 -1.29
N PHE A 578 -20.02 5.71 -0.93
CA PHE A 578 -19.31 4.96 0.10
C PHE A 578 -18.66 3.71 -0.50
N ASN A 579 -17.40 3.52 -0.22
CA ASN A 579 -16.64 2.33 -0.60
C ASN A 579 -16.68 1.31 0.53
N ARG A 580 -17.01 0.05 0.24
CA ARG A 580 -16.79 -1.05 1.18
C ARG A 580 -15.30 -1.35 1.27
N THR A 581 -14.71 -1.10 2.44
CA THR A 581 -13.32 -1.47 2.73
C THR A 581 -13.19 -2.99 2.81
N ILE A 582 -14.03 -3.62 3.64
CA ILE A 582 -14.02 -5.08 3.84
C ILE A 582 -15.34 -5.56 4.49
N GLY A 583 -15.72 -6.82 4.25
CA GLY A 583 -16.82 -7.48 4.96
C GLY A 583 -16.45 -7.84 6.40
N LEU A 584 -17.45 -8.06 7.26
CA LEU A 584 -17.24 -8.45 8.67
C LEU A 584 -16.60 -9.82 8.85
N LYS A 585 -16.80 -10.73 7.90
CA LYS A 585 -16.26 -12.09 7.90
C LYS A 585 -15.68 -12.40 6.54
N ASP A 586 -14.70 -13.27 6.51
CA ASP A 586 -14.26 -13.86 5.26
C ASP A 586 -15.40 -14.70 4.68
N SER A 587 -16.05 -14.20 3.63
CA SER A 587 -17.10 -14.90 2.89
C SER A 587 -16.53 -15.78 1.78
N TRP A 588 -15.31 -15.48 1.31
CA TRP A 588 -14.69 -16.14 0.16
C TRP A 588 -14.43 -17.62 0.42
N ALA A 589 -13.90 -17.99 1.58
CA ALA A 589 -13.69 -19.39 1.97
C ALA A 589 -14.97 -20.22 1.98
N LYS A 590 -16.14 -19.57 2.21
CA LYS A 590 -17.45 -20.24 2.16
C LYS A 590 -18.00 -20.39 0.74
N GLU A 591 -17.62 -19.52 -0.17
CA GLU A 591 -18.03 -19.60 -1.57
C GLU A 591 -17.21 -20.62 -2.34
N ILE A 592 -15.91 -20.72 -2.08
CA ILE A 592 -15.04 -21.79 -2.62
C ILE A 592 -15.53 -23.17 -2.15
N ALA A 593 -15.91 -23.32 -0.88
CA ALA A 593 -16.42 -24.58 -0.33
C ALA A 593 -17.80 -25.01 -0.89
N LYS A 594 -18.49 -24.14 -1.66
CA LYS A 594 -19.76 -24.43 -2.32
C LYS A 594 -19.62 -24.78 -3.81
N LYS A 595 -18.47 -24.52 -4.42
CA LYS A 595 -18.09 -24.96 -5.77
C LYS A 595 -17.36 -26.29 -5.71
#